data_f49a70470b995db3f95f5e5d76fd5778
#
_entry.id   f49a70470b995db3f95f5e5d76fd5778
#
_cell.length_a   1.000
_cell.length_b   1.000
_cell.length_c   1.000
_cell.angle_alpha   90.00
_cell.angle_beta   90.00
_cell.angle_gamma   90.00
#
_symmetry.space_group_name_H-M   'P 1'
#
loop_
_entity.id
_entity.type
_entity.pdbx_description
1 polymer ?
#
loop_
_entity_poly.entity_id
_entity_poly.type
_entity_poly.pdbx_seq_one_letter_code
_entity_poly.pdbx_strand_id
1 'polypeptide(L)'
;MKLLKYEKLERDTVVGIVFDDDTYGLVRILDSTRPKEEILKDAYIILKNSDRLNYEGDVSTLEDLVLPTSKPTFMTVDFYSFSGHVYDQYGDEIFKDINFEVVGTDKARIENGKLIEEEVQEETSFFIVAKCGNLEEKQERKLYPRPEEPTPQPDMTATLVKEVANLKIDAIKDKQINKKLGQEVANLKIKLMKLEGGKN
;
A
#
# COMPACT_ATOMS: atom_id res chain seq x y z
N MET A 1 -22.80 14.79 -33.09
CA MET A 1 -23.17 13.42 -33.57
C MET A 1 -24.56 13.40 -34.18
N LYS A 2 -24.80 12.56 -35.16
CA LYS A 2 -26.10 12.45 -35.85
C LYS A 2 -26.60 11.02 -35.89
N LEU A 3 -27.90 10.85 -35.86
CA LEU A 3 -28.57 9.55 -36.00
C LEU A 3 -28.75 9.24 -37.49
N LEU A 4 -27.98 8.28 -38.01
CA LEU A 4 -28.04 7.85 -39.39
C LEU A 4 -29.25 6.92 -39.65
N LYS A 5 -29.50 6.01 -38.71
CA LYS A 5 -30.56 5.02 -38.83
C LYS A 5 -31.08 4.57 -37.49
N TYR A 6 -32.40 4.41 -37.37
CA TYR A 6 -33.05 3.76 -36.25
C TYR A 6 -34.22 2.93 -36.78
N GLU A 7 -34.06 1.63 -36.87
CA GLU A 7 -35.06 0.74 -37.44
C GLU A 7 -35.35 -0.42 -36.49
N LYS A 8 -36.56 -0.46 -35.98
CA LYS A 8 -37.03 -1.59 -35.16
C LYS A 8 -37.45 -2.75 -36.06
N LEU A 9 -36.90 -3.91 -35.82
CA LEU A 9 -37.28 -5.18 -36.38
C LEU A 9 -38.04 -6.01 -35.34
N GLU A 10 -38.49 -7.20 -35.66
CA GLU A 10 -39.29 -8.04 -34.74
C GLU A 10 -38.62 -8.31 -33.39
N ARG A 11 -37.29 -8.58 -33.40
CA ARG A 11 -36.52 -8.97 -32.21
C ARG A 11 -35.36 -8.08 -31.91
N ASP A 12 -35.02 -7.14 -32.75
CA ASP A 12 -33.85 -6.30 -32.64
C ASP A 12 -34.08 -4.91 -33.23
N THR A 13 -33.10 -4.05 -33.03
CA THR A 13 -33.11 -2.68 -33.57
C THR A 13 -31.76 -2.44 -34.26
N VAL A 14 -31.78 -1.96 -35.49
CA VAL A 14 -30.61 -1.49 -36.21
C VAL A 14 -30.43 -0.01 -35.96
N VAL A 15 -29.27 0.36 -35.44
CA VAL A 15 -28.88 1.75 -35.15
C VAL A 15 -27.65 2.12 -35.94
N GLY A 16 -27.69 3.25 -36.60
CA GLY A 16 -26.55 3.86 -37.28
C GLY A 16 -26.27 5.23 -36.69
N ILE A 17 -25.01 5.51 -36.44
CA ILE A 17 -24.54 6.79 -35.86
C ILE A 17 -23.44 7.36 -36.74
N VAL A 18 -23.53 8.65 -37.08
CA VAL A 18 -22.45 9.44 -37.65
C VAL A 18 -21.85 10.28 -36.51
N PHE A 19 -20.55 10.14 -36.34
CA PHE A 19 -19.78 10.82 -35.29
C PHE A 19 -19.31 12.19 -35.77
N ASP A 20 -18.82 13.01 -34.85
CA ASP A 20 -18.37 14.38 -35.16
C ASP A 20 -17.06 14.42 -35.98
N ASP A 21 -16.39 13.31 -36.14
CA ASP A 21 -15.21 13.10 -36.99
C ASP A 21 -15.56 12.60 -38.41
N ASP A 22 -16.81 12.75 -38.81
CA ASP A 22 -17.35 12.28 -40.10
C ASP A 22 -17.18 10.78 -40.36
N THR A 23 -17.04 10.00 -39.30
CA THR A 23 -17.11 8.54 -39.40
C THR A 23 -18.48 8.01 -38.98
N TYR A 24 -18.83 6.82 -39.47
CA TYR A 24 -20.08 6.19 -39.11
C TYR A 24 -19.94 4.70 -38.78
N GLY A 25 -20.88 4.20 -38.02
CA GLY A 25 -21.03 2.77 -37.76
C GLY A 25 -22.51 2.36 -37.74
N LEU A 26 -22.73 1.09 -37.98
CA LEU A 26 -24.03 0.43 -37.87
C LEU A 26 -23.91 -0.72 -36.88
N VAL A 27 -24.88 -0.82 -35.98
CA VAL A 27 -24.92 -1.92 -35.00
C VAL A 27 -26.34 -2.47 -34.90
N ARG A 28 -26.44 -3.75 -34.64
CA ARG A 28 -27.70 -4.44 -34.37
C ARG A 28 -27.78 -4.77 -32.88
N ILE A 29 -28.73 -4.14 -32.21
CA ILE A 29 -28.99 -4.36 -30.80
C ILE A 29 -30.13 -5.36 -30.65
N LEU A 30 -29.84 -6.48 -29.99
CA LEU A 30 -30.86 -7.48 -29.66
C LEU A 30 -31.82 -6.88 -28.61
N ASP A 31 -33.09 -7.19 -28.68
CA ASP A 31 -34.16 -6.67 -27.85
C ASP A 31 -34.73 -5.31 -28.33
N SER A 32 -35.75 -5.40 -29.19
CA SER A 32 -36.48 -4.24 -29.71
C SER A 32 -37.50 -3.65 -28.70
N THR A 33 -37.67 -4.29 -27.54
CA THR A 33 -38.70 -3.88 -26.53
C THR A 33 -38.21 -2.78 -25.58
N ARG A 34 -36.91 -2.58 -25.49
CA ARG A 34 -36.30 -1.58 -24.63
C ARG A 34 -36.61 -0.14 -25.07
N PRO A 35 -36.55 0.83 -24.15
CA PRO A 35 -36.66 2.24 -24.48
C PRO A 35 -35.63 2.69 -25.53
N LYS A 36 -36.05 3.61 -26.44
CA LYS A 36 -35.16 4.15 -27.50
C LYS A 36 -33.85 4.68 -26.94
N GLU A 37 -33.91 5.40 -25.81
CA GLU A 37 -32.74 6.02 -25.16
C GLU A 37 -31.69 4.99 -24.70
N GLU A 38 -32.12 3.86 -24.16
CA GLU A 38 -31.22 2.78 -23.76
C GLU A 38 -30.58 2.09 -24.95
N ILE A 39 -31.37 1.85 -26.00
CA ILE A 39 -30.85 1.26 -27.25
C ILE A 39 -29.83 2.19 -27.89
N LEU A 40 -30.10 3.50 -27.96
CA LEU A 40 -29.16 4.48 -28.50
C LEU A 40 -27.89 4.59 -27.67
N LYS A 41 -27.99 4.51 -26.34
CA LYS A 41 -26.85 4.47 -25.45
C LYS A 41 -25.95 3.26 -25.74
N ASP A 42 -26.53 2.07 -25.80
CA ASP A 42 -25.75 0.84 -26.03
C ASP A 42 -25.13 0.87 -27.44
N ALA A 43 -25.89 1.31 -28.45
CA ALA A 43 -25.38 1.49 -29.80
C ALA A 43 -24.19 2.43 -29.85
N TYR A 44 -24.27 3.57 -29.16
CA TYR A 44 -23.18 4.52 -29.07
C TYR A 44 -21.94 3.91 -28.42
N ILE A 45 -22.06 3.22 -27.26
CA ILE A 45 -20.96 2.56 -26.57
C ILE A 45 -20.25 1.54 -27.47
N ILE A 46 -21.03 0.73 -28.18
CA ILE A 46 -20.49 -0.31 -29.08
C ILE A 46 -19.74 0.37 -30.25
N LEU A 47 -20.39 1.31 -30.93
CA LEU A 47 -19.85 1.94 -32.14
C LEU A 47 -18.67 2.84 -31.85
N LYS A 48 -18.62 3.47 -30.70
CA LYS A 48 -17.49 4.28 -30.25
C LYS A 48 -16.20 3.46 -30.13
N ASN A 49 -16.32 2.21 -29.72
CA ASN A 49 -15.20 1.28 -29.52
C ASN A 49 -14.97 0.31 -30.68
N SER A 50 -15.66 0.51 -31.82
CA SER A 50 -15.55 -0.32 -33.00
C SER A 50 -14.85 0.41 -34.14
N ASP A 51 -14.38 -0.35 -35.13
CA ASP A 51 -13.91 0.22 -36.37
C ASP A 51 -15.06 0.93 -37.10
N ARG A 52 -14.82 2.14 -37.56
CA ARG A 52 -15.81 2.99 -38.22
C ARG A 52 -15.35 3.32 -39.65
N LEU A 53 -16.31 3.57 -40.53
CA LEU A 53 -16.08 3.96 -41.91
C LEU A 53 -16.29 5.44 -42.10
N ASN A 54 -15.66 6.04 -43.11
CA ASN A 54 -15.91 7.44 -43.46
C ASN A 54 -17.32 7.59 -44.01
N TYR A 55 -18.00 8.63 -43.57
CA TYR A 55 -19.33 8.98 -44.05
C TYR A 55 -19.25 10.00 -45.18
N GLU A 56 -19.72 9.64 -46.37
CA GLU A 56 -19.68 10.51 -47.55
C GLU A 56 -21.02 11.23 -47.83
N GLY A 57 -22.02 11.04 -46.96
CA GLY A 57 -23.34 11.64 -47.12
C GLY A 57 -23.45 13.06 -46.54
N ASP A 58 -24.58 13.71 -46.81
CA ASP A 58 -24.88 15.03 -46.24
C ASP A 58 -25.39 14.88 -44.77
N VAL A 59 -24.52 15.21 -43.80
CA VAL A 59 -24.84 15.14 -42.39
C VAL A 59 -25.89 16.17 -41.96
N SER A 60 -26.10 17.22 -42.74
CA SER A 60 -27.10 18.26 -42.41
C SER A 60 -28.56 17.77 -42.50
N THR A 61 -28.79 16.70 -43.22
CA THR A 61 -30.09 16.06 -43.38
C THR A 61 -30.46 15.09 -42.24
N LEU A 62 -29.48 14.75 -41.39
CA LEU A 62 -29.70 13.77 -40.35
C LEU A 62 -30.17 14.40 -39.03
N GLU A 63 -30.96 13.66 -38.26
CA GLU A 63 -31.40 14.07 -36.91
C GLU A 63 -30.20 14.16 -35.95
N ASP A 64 -30.26 15.11 -35.04
CA ASP A 64 -29.31 15.18 -33.91
C ASP A 64 -29.47 13.94 -33.00
N LEU A 65 -28.37 13.28 -32.73
CA LEU A 65 -28.35 12.22 -31.73
C LEU A 65 -28.31 12.84 -30.35
N VAL A 66 -29.42 12.78 -29.65
CA VAL A 66 -29.50 13.24 -28.26
C VAL A 66 -29.28 12.03 -27.34
N LEU A 67 -28.14 12.02 -26.68
CA LEU A 67 -27.83 11.05 -25.63
C LEU A 67 -28.16 11.63 -24.25
N PRO A 68 -28.51 10.80 -23.25
CA PRO A 68 -28.65 11.23 -21.87
C PRO A 68 -27.41 11.96 -21.36
N THR A 69 -27.61 12.99 -20.54
CA THR A 69 -26.51 13.75 -19.96
C THR A 69 -25.52 12.81 -19.21
N SER A 70 -24.25 13.04 -19.44
CA SER A 70 -23.16 12.34 -18.77
C SER A 70 -23.26 12.44 -17.24
N LYS A 71 -23.19 11.30 -16.56
CA LYS A 71 -23.25 11.19 -15.09
C LYS A 71 -22.17 10.24 -14.59
N PRO A 72 -21.54 10.54 -13.46
CA PRO A 72 -20.60 9.60 -12.82
C PRO A 72 -21.27 8.25 -12.59
N THR A 73 -20.62 7.17 -13.06
CA THR A 73 -21.16 5.81 -12.97
C THR A 73 -20.22 4.88 -12.25
N PHE A 74 -18.91 5.01 -12.47
CA PHE A 74 -17.90 4.30 -11.72
C PHE A 74 -16.64 5.15 -11.60
N MET A 75 -15.76 4.78 -10.67
CA MET A 75 -14.45 5.40 -10.52
C MET A 75 -13.37 4.33 -10.34
N THR A 76 -12.16 4.65 -10.71
CA THR A 76 -10.96 3.91 -10.38
C THR A 76 -10.13 4.74 -9.43
N VAL A 77 -9.59 4.12 -8.37
CA VAL A 77 -8.91 4.84 -7.31
C VAL A 77 -7.55 4.21 -7.03
N ASP A 78 -6.53 5.04 -6.95
CA ASP A 78 -5.24 4.69 -6.39
C ASP A 78 -5.12 5.26 -4.98
N PHE A 79 -5.24 4.40 -3.98
CA PHE A 79 -5.14 4.75 -2.57
C PHE A 79 -3.71 5.01 -2.08
N TYR A 80 -2.69 4.83 -2.91
CA TYR A 80 -1.30 5.17 -2.56
C TYR A 80 -0.96 6.60 -2.97
N SER A 81 -1.38 6.99 -4.15
CA SER A 81 -1.17 8.36 -4.65
C SER A 81 -2.33 9.30 -4.33
N PHE A 82 -3.42 8.81 -3.75
CA PHE A 82 -4.67 9.55 -3.51
C PHE A 82 -5.19 10.23 -4.76
N SER A 83 -5.22 9.46 -5.85
CA SER A 83 -5.68 9.91 -7.16
C SER A 83 -6.66 8.91 -7.75
N GLY A 84 -7.33 9.28 -8.82
CA GLY A 84 -8.22 8.38 -9.51
C GLY A 84 -8.93 9.06 -10.68
N HIS A 85 -9.71 8.27 -11.39
CA HIS A 85 -10.46 8.68 -12.55
C HIS A 85 -11.94 8.35 -12.37
N VAL A 86 -12.79 9.23 -12.80
CA VAL A 86 -14.24 9.04 -12.75
C VAL A 86 -14.75 8.90 -14.18
N TYR A 87 -15.60 7.91 -14.39
CA TYR A 87 -16.14 7.59 -15.70
C TYR A 87 -17.66 7.72 -15.69
N ASP A 88 -18.20 8.13 -16.82
CA ASP A 88 -19.62 8.22 -17.01
C ASP A 88 -20.25 6.87 -17.50
N GLN A 89 -21.55 6.92 -17.75
CA GLN A 89 -22.31 5.76 -18.26
C GLN A 89 -21.92 5.34 -19.68
N TYR A 90 -21.07 6.08 -20.37
CA TYR A 90 -20.55 5.80 -21.70
C TYR A 90 -19.10 5.26 -21.67
N GLY A 91 -18.52 5.19 -20.48
CA GLY A 91 -17.11 4.84 -20.27
C GLY A 91 -16.14 5.96 -20.60
N ASP A 92 -16.64 7.18 -20.78
CA ASP A 92 -15.81 8.37 -20.95
C ASP A 92 -15.33 8.89 -19.60
N GLU A 93 -14.05 9.23 -19.54
CA GLU A 93 -13.50 9.90 -18.37
C GLU A 93 -14.09 11.32 -18.25
N ILE A 94 -14.56 11.64 -17.07
CA ILE A 94 -15.07 12.96 -16.73
C ILE A 94 -14.24 13.56 -15.59
N PHE A 95 -13.85 14.82 -15.74
CA PHE A 95 -13.11 15.53 -14.71
C PHE A 95 -14.03 15.82 -13.52
N LYS A 96 -13.79 15.09 -12.42
CA LYS A 96 -14.48 15.27 -11.14
C LYS A 96 -13.47 15.09 -10.02
N ASP A 97 -13.54 15.94 -9.02
CA ASP A 97 -12.73 15.82 -7.82
C ASP A 97 -13.14 14.60 -7.02
N ILE A 98 -12.15 13.81 -6.65
CA ILE A 98 -12.31 12.69 -5.72
C ILE A 98 -11.81 13.16 -4.36
N ASN A 99 -12.68 13.12 -3.37
CA ASN A 99 -12.35 13.45 -1.99
C ASN A 99 -11.90 12.20 -1.24
N PHE A 100 -10.75 12.28 -0.58
CA PHE A 100 -10.22 11.20 0.25
C PHE A 100 -10.35 11.57 1.72
N GLU A 101 -10.85 10.64 2.52
CA GLU A 101 -10.95 10.79 3.97
C GLU A 101 -10.52 9.52 4.70
N VAL A 102 -10.10 9.66 5.95
CA VAL A 102 -9.82 8.53 6.85
C VAL A 102 -11.02 8.35 7.77
N VAL A 103 -11.47 7.11 7.92
CA VAL A 103 -12.61 6.74 8.77
C VAL A 103 -12.22 5.58 9.68
N GLY A 104 -12.59 5.66 10.95
CA GLY A 104 -12.39 4.60 11.94
C GLY A 104 -11.27 4.85 12.93
N THR A 105 -10.44 5.89 12.72
CA THR A 105 -9.42 6.29 13.70
C THR A 105 -9.14 7.79 13.63
N ASP A 106 -8.69 8.37 14.74
CA ASP A 106 -8.10 9.70 14.82
C ASP A 106 -6.57 9.68 14.68
N LYS A 107 -5.98 8.48 14.62
CA LYS A 107 -4.52 8.26 14.53
C LYS A 107 -3.98 8.27 13.11
N ALA A 108 -4.84 8.44 12.13
CA ALA A 108 -4.44 8.62 10.75
C ALA A 108 -5.25 9.74 10.11
N ARG A 109 -4.63 10.52 9.22
CA ARG A 109 -5.28 11.60 8.45
C ARG A 109 -4.57 11.81 7.12
N ILE A 110 -5.29 12.41 6.18
CA ILE A 110 -4.70 12.77 4.88
C ILE A 110 -4.43 14.27 4.88
N GLU A 111 -3.18 14.64 4.66
CA GLU A 111 -2.74 16.03 4.55
C GLU A 111 -1.88 16.21 3.29
N ASN A 112 -2.25 17.18 2.44
CA ASN A 112 -1.52 17.48 1.20
C ASN A 112 -1.30 16.25 0.30
N GLY A 113 -2.29 15.37 0.19
CA GLY A 113 -2.22 14.16 -0.61
C GLY A 113 -1.27 13.09 -0.05
N LYS A 114 -1.02 13.10 1.26
CA LYS A 114 -0.22 12.09 1.97
C LYS A 114 -0.95 11.58 3.19
N LEU A 115 -0.83 10.29 3.43
CA LEU A 115 -1.30 9.68 4.67
C LEU A 115 -0.28 9.99 5.76
N ILE A 116 -0.76 10.60 6.84
CA ILE A 116 -0.01 10.84 8.08
C ILE A 116 -0.56 9.89 9.11
N GLU A 117 0.32 9.08 9.69
CA GLU A 117 0.00 8.06 10.69
C GLU A 117 0.70 8.40 12.00
N GLU A 118 -0.03 8.32 13.11
CA GLU A 118 0.49 8.50 14.45
C GLU A 118 0.78 7.15 15.11
N GLU A 119 1.66 7.11 16.09
CA GLU A 119 1.96 5.90 16.85
C GLU A 119 0.72 5.41 17.61
N VAL A 120 0.51 4.10 17.58
CA VAL A 120 -0.56 3.43 18.31
C VAL A 120 0.02 2.44 19.32
N GLN A 121 -0.73 2.17 20.39
CA GLN A 121 -0.34 1.19 21.41
C GLN A 121 -0.83 -0.21 21.09
N GLU A 122 -1.90 -0.30 20.29
CA GLU A 122 -2.53 -1.56 19.87
C GLU A 122 -2.81 -1.52 18.36
N GLU A 123 -2.93 -2.69 17.74
CA GLU A 123 -3.31 -2.80 16.34
C GLU A 123 -4.65 -2.09 16.11
N THR A 124 -4.68 -1.12 15.21
CA THR A 124 -5.85 -0.32 14.91
C THR A 124 -6.18 -0.40 13.42
N SER A 125 -7.37 -0.88 13.09
CA SER A 125 -7.86 -0.91 11.71
C SER A 125 -8.61 0.38 11.38
N PHE A 126 -8.47 0.86 10.15
CA PHE A 126 -9.18 2.02 9.64
C PHE A 126 -9.42 1.89 8.14
N PHE A 127 -10.24 2.78 7.59
CA PHE A 127 -10.52 2.82 6.16
C PHE A 127 -10.07 4.15 5.55
N ILE A 128 -9.47 4.06 4.39
CA ILE A 128 -9.35 5.21 3.50
C ILE A 128 -10.54 5.13 2.55
N VAL A 129 -11.32 6.19 2.49
CA VAL A 129 -12.55 6.29 1.70
C VAL A 129 -12.36 7.34 0.63
N ALA A 130 -12.58 6.97 -0.62
CA ALA A 130 -12.60 7.86 -1.76
C ALA A 130 -14.06 8.12 -2.17
N LYS A 131 -14.45 9.38 -2.36
CA LYS A 131 -15.83 9.77 -2.70
C LYS A 131 -15.87 10.72 -3.89
N CYS A 132 -16.80 10.45 -4.81
CA CYS A 132 -17.18 11.38 -5.87
C CYS A 132 -18.69 11.34 -6.10
N GLY A 133 -19.41 12.33 -5.61
CA GLY A 133 -20.89 12.34 -5.62
C GLY A 133 -21.46 11.15 -4.85
N ASN A 134 -22.16 10.25 -5.56
CA ASN A 134 -22.73 9.04 -4.98
C ASN A 134 -21.79 7.80 -5.08
N LEU A 135 -20.63 7.95 -5.70
CA LEU A 135 -19.64 6.88 -5.80
C LEU A 135 -18.78 6.88 -4.56
N GLU A 136 -18.50 5.69 -4.04
CA GLU A 136 -17.66 5.47 -2.87
C GLU A 136 -16.84 4.20 -3.06
N GLU A 137 -15.52 4.30 -2.82
CA GLU A 137 -14.58 3.19 -2.77
C GLU A 137 -13.83 3.23 -1.45
N LYS A 138 -13.51 2.05 -0.90
CA LYS A 138 -12.87 1.91 0.41
C LYS A 138 -11.70 0.96 0.36
N GLN A 139 -10.64 1.32 1.08
CA GLN A 139 -9.51 0.44 1.35
C GLN A 139 -9.27 0.33 2.85
N GLU A 140 -9.27 -0.89 3.39
CA GLU A 140 -8.87 -1.14 4.78
C GLU A 140 -7.35 -1.02 4.91
N ARG A 141 -6.93 -0.39 6.00
CA ARG A 141 -5.53 -0.27 6.44
C ARG A 141 -5.42 -0.57 7.93
N LYS A 142 -4.21 -0.90 8.36
CA LYS A 142 -3.91 -1.19 9.77
C LYS A 142 -2.69 -0.42 10.21
N LEU A 143 -2.79 0.17 11.39
CA LEU A 143 -1.66 0.69 12.15
C LEU A 143 -1.21 -0.39 13.12
N TYR A 144 0.09 -0.56 13.23
CA TYR A 144 0.71 -1.49 14.16
C TYR A 144 1.46 -0.73 15.25
N PRO A 145 1.44 -1.20 16.51
CA PRO A 145 2.27 -0.62 17.55
C PRO A 145 3.75 -0.73 17.14
N ARG A 146 4.49 0.30 17.48
CA ARG A 146 5.95 0.27 17.27
C ARG A 146 6.53 -0.88 18.08
N PRO A 147 7.38 -1.75 17.51
CA PRO A 147 8.08 -2.76 18.28
C PRO A 147 8.83 -2.09 19.43
N GLU A 148 8.66 -2.62 20.64
CA GLU A 148 9.47 -2.16 21.78
C GLU A 148 10.94 -2.28 21.41
N GLU A 149 11.69 -1.19 21.58
CA GLU A 149 13.14 -1.25 21.40
C GLU A 149 13.67 -2.34 22.34
N PRO A 150 14.46 -3.29 21.83
CA PRO A 150 15.00 -4.34 22.68
C PRO A 150 15.73 -3.65 23.84
N THR A 151 15.31 -3.94 25.08
CA THR A 151 15.98 -3.47 26.28
C THR A 151 17.47 -3.74 26.11
N PRO A 152 18.35 -2.74 26.24
CA PRO A 152 19.77 -2.94 26.07
C PRO A 152 20.21 -4.09 26.98
N GLN A 153 20.64 -5.20 26.38
CA GLN A 153 21.17 -6.34 27.14
C GLN A 153 22.34 -5.81 27.96
N PRO A 154 22.42 -6.16 29.26
CA PRO A 154 23.54 -5.78 30.10
C PRO A 154 24.82 -6.17 29.36
N ASP A 155 25.75 -5.23 29.28
CA ASP A 155 27.01 -5.41 28.55
C ASP A 155 27.79 -6.61 29.15
N MET A 156 27.48 -7.80 28.61
CA MET A 156 28.15 -9.04 29.02
C MET A 156 29.67 -8.96 28.86
N THR A 157 30.13 -8.11 27.93
CA THR A 157 31.57 -7.88 27.70
C THR A 157 32.19 -7.18 28.89
N ALA A 158 31.52 -6.15 29.45
CA ALA A 158 32.00 -5.43 30.63
C ALA A 158 32.02 -6.32 31.88
N THR A 159 31.03 -7.21 32.02
CA THR A 159 30.96 -8.20 33.09
C THR A 159 32.10 -9.24 32.98
N LEU A 160 32.30 -9.81 31.81
CA LEU A 160 33.40 -10.76 31.54
C LEU A 160 34.77 -10.13 31.76
N VAL A 161 34.98 -8.91 31.33
CA VAL A 161 36.26 -8.21 31.55
C VAL A 161 36.53 -8.05 33.05
N LYS A 162 35.53 -7.72 33.87
CA LYS A 162 35.70 -7.64 35.35
C LYS A 162 36.03 -9.00 35.95
N GLU A 163 35.35 -10.05 35.56
CA GLU A 163 35.64 -11.43 36.04
C GLU A 163 37.04 -11.86 35.68
N VAL A 164 37.48 -11.68 34.42
CA VAL A 164 38.84 -12.01 33.97
C VAL A 164 39.89 -11.19 34.72
N ALA A 165 39.60 -9.91 35.00
CA ALA A 165 40.50 -9.08 35.83
C ALA A 165 40.62 -9.60 37.24
N ASN A 166 39.53 -10.00 37.89
CA ASN A 166 39.53 -10.59 39.23
C ASN A 166 40.30 -11.93 39.25
N LEU A 167 40.07 -12.81 38.30
CA LEU A 167 40.83 -14.08 38.18
C LEU A 167 42.33 -13.86 38.03
N LYS A 168 42.76 -12.84 37.26
CA LYS A 168 44.18 -12.48 37.13
C LYS A 168 44.77 -11.99 38.46
N ILE A 169 44.05 -11.17 39.21
CA ILE A 169 44.48 -10.68 40.51
C ILE A 169 44.64 -11.83 41.49
N ASP A 170 43.72 -12.79 41.51
CA ASP A 170 43.78 -13.93 42.41
C ASP A 170 44.95 -14.86 42.02
N ALA A 171 45.19 -15.10 40.76
CA ALA A 171 46.35 -15.87 40.27
C ALA A 171 47.69 -15.20 40.65
N ILE A 172 47.76 -13.86 40.72
CA ILE A 172 48.97 -13.17 41.16
C ILE A 172 49.15 -13.34 42.68
N LYS A 173 48.06 -13.24 43.47
CA LYS A 173 48.12 -13.47 44.91
C LYS A 173 48.59 -14.89 45.23
N ASP A 174 48.07 -15.89 44.55
CA ASP A 174 48.46 -17.27 44.71
C ASP A 174 49.96 -17.51 44.39
N LYS A 175 50.46 -16.89 43.33
CA LYS A 175 51.91 -16.92 43.02
C LYS A 175 52.76 -16.30 44.16
N GLN A 176 52.29 -15.19 44.75
CA GLN A 176 52.99 -14.55 45.85
C GLN A 176 53.00 -15.41 47.13
N ILE A 177 51.87 -16.05 47.43
CA ILE A 177 51.73 -16.98 48.54
C ILE A 177 52.66 -18.17 48.33
N ASN A 178 52.65 -18.80 47.18
CA ASN A 178 53.51 -19.93 46.84
C ASN A 178 55.01 -19.55 46.94
N LYS A 179 55.40 -18.35 46.51
CA LYS A 179 56.78 -17.85 46.66
C LYS A 179 57.17 -17.68 48.12
N LYS A 180 56.30 -17.16 48.98
CA LYS A 180 56.54 -17.05 50.42
C LYS A 180 56.66 -18.39 51.09
N LEU A 181 55.77 -19.33 50.75
CA LEU A 181 55.80 -20.70 51.25
C LEU A 181 57.09 -21.40 50.87
N GLY A 182 57.54 -21.25 49.62
CA GLY A 182 58.82 -21.80 49.15
C GLY A 182 60.03 -21.24 49.92
N GLN A 183 59.99 -19.93 50.25
CA GLN A 183 61.04 -19.30 51.07
C GLN A 183 61.05 -19.85 52.49
N GLU A 184 59.87 -19.99 53.12
CA GLU A 184 59.73 -20.55 54.47
C GLU A 184 60.22 -22.02 54.53
N VAL A 185 59.85 -22.84 53.56
CA VAL A 185 60.32 -24.23 53.44
C VAL A 185 61.83 -24.27 53.29
N ALA A 186 62.42 -23.40 52.47
CA ALA A 186 63.87 -23.33 52.31
C ALA A 186 64.54 -22.92 53.62
N ASN A 187 64.04 -21.96 54.35
CA ASN A 187 64.53 -21.49 55.66
C ASN A 187 64.45 -22.62 56.70
N LEU A 188 63.32 -23.33 56.74
CA LEU A 188 63.14 -24.47 57.64
C LEU A 188 64.18 -25.62 57.33
N LYS A 189 64.36 -25.90 56.03
CA LYS A 189 65.46 -26.88 55.63
C LYS A 189 66.81 -26.45 56.11
N ILE A 190 67.17 -25.20 55.96
CA ILE A 190 68.51 -24.70 56.45
C ILE A 190 68.57 -24.81 57.96
N LYS A 191 67.52 -24.50 58.69
CA LYS A 191 67.48 -24.68 60.14
C LYS A 191 67.63 -26.16 60.55
N LEU A 192 66.95 -27.06 59.86
CA LEU A 192 67.05 -28.49 60.10
C LEU A 192 68.47 -29.01 59.87
N MET A 193 69.11 -28.63 58.75
CA MET A 193 70.47 -28.99 58.44
C MET A 193 71.49 -28.48 59.51
N LYS A 194 71.24 -27.27 60.04
CA LYS A 194 72.10 -26.75 61.13
C LYS A 194 71.89 -27.47 62.45
N LEU A 195 70.73 -28.00 62.73
CA LEU A 195 70.46 -28.82 63.90
C LEU A 195 71.05 -30.26 63.79
N GLU A 196 71.02 -30.82 62.60
CA GLU A 196 71.61 -32.17 62.35
C GLU A 196 73.12 -32.12 62.27
N GLY A 197 73.68 -31.05 61.69
CA GLY A 197 75.18 -30.90 61.59
C GLY A 197 75.89 -30.45 62.90
N GLY A 198 75.13 -30.14 63.93
CA GLY A 198 75.64 -29.76 65.25
C GLY A 198 75.77 -30.91 66.27
N LYS A 199 75.57 -32.18 65.77
CA LYS A 199 75.73 -33.40 66.60
C LYS A 199 76.95 -34.20 66.24
N ASN A 200 78.10 -33.56 66.12
CA ASN A 200 79.41 -34.22 66.09
C ASN A 200 80.38 -33.55 67.04
#